data_4249c889d468c606d530fef4a42b7510
#
_entry.id   4249c889d468c606d530fef4a42b7510
#
_cell.length_a   1.000
_cell.length_b   1.000
_cell.length_c   1.000
_cell.angle_alpha   90.00
_cell.angle_beta   90.00
_cell.angle_gamma   90.00
#
_symmetry.space_group_name_H-M   'P 1'
#
loop_
_entity.id
_entity.type
_entity.pdbx_description
1 polymer ?
#
loop_
_entity_poly.entity_id
_entity_poly.type
_entity_poly.pdbx_seq_one_letter_code
_entity_poly.pdbx_strand_id
1 'polypeptide(L)'
;MKKAFDKAGIPTPKWVAINDKKFNAEEILRILGKPLIVKPAVSGGSLGVGVKNVVNDSNALNIQLDKMFEGFRGWNLVTDGIIAESFIEGPEYTVLIVGSYHQPEFAKIYPPVERVFHPSLPEQEKFLSFDRLWEIYEEESPMPSEENFYEYQLCDPEIQIGIKKIAWDAFAALNGTGYTRVDVRVDKHTGQANVLEVNAQCGISEDENFTSIGAILKYTNQTFTELVIHIINDAFARRKN
;
A
#
# COMPACT_ATOMS: atom_id res chain seq x y z
N MET A 1 -1.58 10.88 6.98
CA MET A 1 -0.49 10.25 6.22
C MET A 1 -0.05 11.12 5.04
N LYS A 2 -0.80 11.27 3.94
CA LYS A 2 -0.40 12.01 2.73
C LYS A 2 0.07 13.45 2.99
N LYS A 3 -0.67 14.24 3.81
CA LYS A 3 -0.25 15.59 4.22
C LYS A 3 1.11 15.63 4.92
N ALA A 4 1.46 14.57 5.67
CA ALA A 4 2.77 14.47 6.32
C ALA A 4 3.88 14.20 5.29
N PHE A 5 3.59 13.36 4.29
CA PHE A 5 4.52 13.11 3.19
C PHE A 5 4.79 14.38 2.37
N ASP A 6 3.74 15.11 1.98
CA ASP A 6 3.88 16.39 1.27
C ASP A 6 4.75 17.37 2.07
N LYS A 7 4.48 17.51 3.38
CA LYS A 7 5.26 18.39 4.27
C LYS A 7 6.72 17.98 4.38
N ALA A 8 7.00 16.67 4.34
CA ALA A 8 8.35 16.12 4.44
C ALA A 8 9.06 15.98 3.08
N GLY A 9 8.39 16.29 1.97
CA GLY A 9 8.94 16.14 0.62
C GLY A 9 9.12 14.67 0.20
N ILE A 10 8.34 13.75 0.77
CA ILE A 10 8.40 12.32 0.45
C ILE A 10 7.55 12.04 -0.78
N PRO A 11 8.12 11.46 -1.84
CA PRO A 11 7.36 11.10 -3.03
C PRO A 11 6.20 10.16 -2.71
N THR A 12 5.00 10.57 -3.09
CA THR A 12 3.76 9.80 -2.99
C THR A 12 2.91 10.12 -4.23
N PRO A 13 2.01 9.25 -4.70
CA PRO A 13 1.11 9.61 -5.79
C PRO A 13 0.42 10.95 -5.53
N LYS A 14 0.29 11.80 -6.55
CA LYS A 14 -0.52 13.02 -6.44
C LYS A 14 -1.91 12.66 -5.94
N TRP A 15 -2.49 13.46 -5.07
CA TRP A 15 -3.75 13.11 -4.44
C TRP A 15 -4.65 14.31 -4.20
N VAL A 16 -5.97 14.04 -4.13
CA VAL A 16 -7.02 15.00 -3.77
C VAL A 16 -7.94 14.33 -2.75
N ALA A 17 -8.29 15.04 -1.68
CA ALA A 17 -9.30 14.59 -0.73
C ALA A 17 -10.69 15.02 -1.21
N ILE A 18 -11.66 14.10 -1.14
CA ILE A 18 -13.07 14.32 -1.49
C ILE A 18 -13.88 14.02 -0.23
N ASN A 19 -14.42 15.05 0.39
CA ASN A 19 -15.09 14.93 1.69
C ASN A 19 -16.63 14.92 1.58
N ASP A 20 -17.19 15.33 0.45
CA ASP A 20 -18.62 15.38 0.20
C ASP A 20 -18.92 15.14 -1.30
N LYS A 21 -20.21 15.08 -1.64
CA LYS A 21 -20.67 14.89 -3.02
C LYS A 21 -20.52 16.12 -3.93
N LYS A 22 -19.95 17.22 -3.42
CA LYS A 22 -19.69 18.44 -4.21
C LYS A 22 -18.26 18.41 -4.74
N PHE A 23 -18.03 17.64 -5.79
CA PHE A 23 -16.74 17.54 -6.45
C PHE A 23 -16.88 17.82 -7.96
N ASN A 24 -15.77 18.15 -8.59
CA ASN A 24 -15.67 18.30 -10.04
C ASN A 24 -14.73 17.22 -10.59
N ALA A 25 -15.31 16.19 -11.22
CA ALA A 25 -14.55 15.06 -11.75
C ALA A 25 -13.54 15.45 -12.84
N GLU A 26 -13.88 16.43 -13.68
CA GLU A 26 -12.95 16.91 -14.73
C GLU A 26 -11.75 17.63 -14.12
N GLU A 27 -11.98 18.43 -13.08
CA GLU A 27 -10.93 19.13 -12.36
C GLU A 27 -10.00 18.14 -11.64
N ILE A 28 -10.56 17.11 -11.01
CA ILE A 28 -9.78 16.05 -10.35
C ILE A 28 -8.88 15.34 -11.37
N LEU A 29 -9.42 14.94 -12.53
CA LEU A 29 -8.65 14.31 -13.60
C LEU A 29 -7.60 15.27 -14.19
N ARG A 30 -7.89 16.56 -14.29
CA ARG A 30 -6.92 17.56 -14.76
C ARG A 30 -5.73 17.67 -13.80
N ILE A 31 -5.96 17.59 -12.49
CA ILE A 31 -4.93 17.68 -11.44
C ILE A 31 -4.11 16.39 -11.37
N LEU A 32 -4.78 15.25 -11.33
CA LEU A 32 -4.15 13.95 -11.04
C LEU A 32 -3.65 13.22 -12.29
N GLY A 33 -4.19 13.54 -13.46
CA GLY A 33 -3.97 12.75 -14.68
C GLY A 33 -4.84 11.49 -14.70
N LYS A 34 -4.56 10.60 -15.64
CA LYS A 34 -5.25 9.33 -15.83
C LYS A 34 -4.25 8.21 -16.17
N PRO A 35 -4.47 6.98 -15.69
CA PRO A 35 -5.54 6.58 -14.79
C PRO A 35 -5.37 7.16 -13.38
N LEU A 36 -6.46 7.23 -12.63
CA LEU A 36 -6.44 7.52 -11.20
C LEU A 36 -7.19 6.43 -10.43
N ILE A 37 -6.91 6.29 -9.13
CA ILE A 37 -7.61 5.38 -8.23
C ILE A 37 -8.33 6.16 -7.14
N VAL A 38 -9.56 5.77 -6.83
CA VAL A 38 -10.33 6.31 -5.69
C VAL A 38 -10.45 5.26 -4.60
N LYS A 39 -10.23 5.67 -3.35
CA LYS A 39 -10.28 4.76 -2.21
C LYS A 39 -10.77 5.47 -0.94
N PRO A 40 -11.37 4.76 0.02
CA PRO A 40 -11.67 5.35 1.32
C PRO A 40 -10.42 5.98 1.94
N ALA A 41 -10.54 7.15 2.57
CA ALA A 41 -9.43 7.86 3.17
C ALA A 41 -8.84 7.10 4.37
N VAL A 42 -9.68 6.33 5.06
CA VAL A 42 -9.32 5.44 6.16
C VAL A 42 -9.94 4.07 5.91
N SER A 43 -9.11 3.07 5.69
CA SER A 43 -9.54 1.70 5.40
C SER A 43 -8.37 0.74 5.68
N GLY A 44 -8.64 -0.55 5.74
CA GLY A 44 -7.63 -1.60 5.89
C GLY A 44 -8.04 -2.85 5.11
N GLY A 45 -7.06 -3.69 4.70
CA GLY A 45 -7.32 -4.92 3.98
C GLY A 45 -8.05 -4.71 2.64
N SER A 46 -7.70 -3.66 1.91
CA SER A 46 -8.31 -3.27 0.64
C SER A 46 -9.84 -3.04 0.69
N LEU A 47 -10.41 -2.86 1.87
CA LEU A 47 -11.86 -2.69 2.03
C LEU A 47 -12.36 -1.48 1.23
N GLY A 48 -13.31 -1.70 0.31
CA GLY A 48 -13.85 -0.70 -0.60
C GLY A 48 -12.94 -0.34 -1.78
N VAL A 49 -11.93 -1.16 -2.07
CA VAL A 49 -11.01 -0.98 -3.20
C VAL A 49 -11.07 -2.19 -4.12
N GLY A 50 -11.54 -1.98 -5.34
CA GLY A 50 -11.63 -2.99 -6.41
C GLY A 50 -11.13 -2.44 -7.74
N VAL A 51 -11.14 -3.25 -8.78
CA VAL A 51 -10.69 -2.83 -10.13
C VAL A 51 -11.48 -1.65 -10.66
N LYS A 52 -12.75 -1.51 -10.30
CA LYS A 52 -13.60 -0.37 -10.69
C LYS A 52 -13.21 0.95 -10.03
N ASN A 53 -12.37 0.90 -8.99
CA ASN A 53 -11.83 2.11 -8.36
C ASN A 53 -10.75 2.78 -9.20
N VAL A 54 -10.19 2.08 -10.20
CA VAL A 54 -9.27 2.67 -11.18
C VAL A 54 -10.07 3.20 -12.35
N VAL A 55 -10.01 4.51 -12.57
CA VAL A 55 -10.87 5.21 -13.55
C VAL A 55 -10.04 6.05 -14.51
N ASN A 56 -10.56 6.19 -15.75
CA ASN A 56 -9.85 6.84 -16.85
C ASN A 56 -10.56 8.10 -17.38
N ASP A 57 -11.78 8.36 -16.95
CA ASP A 57 -12.58 9.49 -17.41
C ASP A 57 -13.53 10.02 -16.33
N SER A 58 -14.13 11.17 -16.57
CA SER A 58 -15.00 11.85 -15.61
C SER A 58 -16.32 11.11 -15.35
N ASN A 59 -16.82 10.39 -16.33
CA ASN A 59 -18.05 9.60 -16.15
C ASN A 59 -17.80 8.40 -15.23
N ALA A 60 -16.75 7.63 -15.48
CA ALA A 60 -16.34 6.52 -14.61
C ALA A 60 -16.04 7.00 -13.18
N LEU A 61 -15.37 8.17 -13.04
CA LEU A 61 -15.09 8.77 -11.74
C LEU A 61 -16.38 9.14 -11.00
N ASN A 62 -17.34 9.78 -11.66
CA ASN A 62 -18.63 10.13 -11.05
C ASN A 62 -19.39 8.88 -10.57
N ILE A 63 -19.51 7.87 -11.43
CA ILE A 63 -20.21 6.60 -11.09
C ILE A 63 -19.54 5.95 -9.87
N GLN A 64 -18.21 5.87 -9.87
CA GLN A 64 -17.52 5.20 -8.77
C GLN A 64 -17.60 5.99 -7.46
N LEU A 65 -17.50 7.32 -7.50
CA LEU A 65 -17.67 8.14 -6.30
C LEU A 65 -19.09 8.06 -5.75
N ASP A 66 -20.13 8.11 -6.60
CA ASP A 66 -21.51 7.94 -6.16
C ASP A 66 -21.70 6.60 -5.46
N LYS A 67 -21.19 5.50 -6.05
CA LYS A 67 -21.20 4.17 -5.44
C LYS A 67 -20.50 4.14 -4.08
N MET A 68 -19.34 4.78 -3.96
CA MET A 68 -18.63 4.84 -2.68
C MET A 68 -19.40 5.61 -1.61
N PHE A 69 -20.10 6.69 -1.98
CA PHE A 69 -20.95 7.44 -1.06
C PHE A 69 -22.24 6.70 -0.68
N GLU A 70 -22.67 5.71 -1.45
CA GLU A 70 -23.79 4.81 -1.10
C GLU A 70 -23.37 3.76 -0.06
N GLY A 71 -22.09 3.47 0.03
CA GLY A 71 -21.49 2.52 0.95
C GLY A 71 -21.04 1.22 0.28
N PHE A 72 -20.41 0.38 1.06
CA PHE A 72 -19.87 -0.91 0.62
C PHE A 72 -20.38 -2.01 1.56
N ARG A 73 -21.16 -2.95 1.04
CA ARG A 73 -21.74 -4.08 1.81
C ARG A 73 -22.46 -3.63 3.09
N GLY A 74 -23.18 -2.50 3.01
CA GLY A 74 -23.90 -1.92 4.16
C GLY A 74 -23.01 -1.11 5.11
N TRP A 75 -21.73 -0.97 4.83
CA TRP A 75 -20.80 -0.20 5.62
C TRP A 75 -20.58 1.17 4.99
N ASN A 76 -20.57 2.21 5.81
CA ASN A 76 -20.15 3.54 5.38
C ASN A 76 -18.63 3.63 5.51
N LEU A 77 -17.92 3.52 4.39
CA LEU A 77 -16.47 3.58 4.33
C LEU A 77 -15.93 5.00 4.07
N VAL A 78 -16.82 5.97 3.88
CA VAL A 78 -16.43 7.34 3.52
C VAL A 78 -16.65 8.35 4.64
N THR A 79 -16.78 7.89 5.88
CA THR A 79 -16.91 8.76 7.07
C THR A 79 -15.77 9.76 7.17
N ASP A 80 -14.55 9.34 6.83
CA ASP A 80 -13.35 10.18 6.81
C ASP A 80 -13.02 10.70 5.40
N GLY A 81 -13.98 10.58 4.46
CA GLY A 81 -13.83 11.01 3.08
C GLY A 81 -13.23 9.94 2.16
N ILE A 82 -12.99 10.37 0.93
CA ILE A 82 -12.39 9.58 -0.15
C ILE A 82 -11.07 10.25 -0.54
N ILE A 83 -10.07 9.46 -0.93
CA ILE A 83 -8.86 9.95 -1.57
C ILE A 83 -8.89 9.51 -3.03
N ALA A 84 -8.74 10.46 -3.95
CA ALA A 84 -8.38 10.19 -5.34
C ALA A 84 -6.87 10.37 -5.50
N GLU A 85 -6.20 9.40 -6.11
CA GLU A 85 -4.76 9.40 -6.33
C GLU A 85 -4.41 9.08 -7.79
N SER A 86 -3.34 9.69 -8.32
CA SER A 86 -2.76 9.20 -9.57
C SER A 86 -2.43 7.71 -9.43
N PHE A 87 -2.88 6.89 -10.36
CA PHE A 87 -2.53 5.47 -10.34
C PHE A 87 -1.13 5.29 -10.90
N ILE A 88 -0.22 4.78 -10.08
CA ILE A 88 1.16 4.52 -10.49
C ILE A 88 1.23 3.12 -11.10
N GLU A 89 1.61 3.02 -12.35
CA GLU A 89 1.89 1.73 -13.01
C GLU A 89 3.34 1.32 -12.79
N GLY A 90 3.55 0.07 -12.41
CA GLY A 90 4.88 -0.50 -12.21
C GLY A 90 4.99 -1.40 -10.99
N PRO A 91 6.21 -1.87 -10.67
CA PRO A 91 6.44 -2.84 -9.62
C PRO A 91 6.10 -2.28 -8.22
N GLU A 92 5.57 -3.18 -7.39
CA GLU A 92 5.15 -2.87 -6.01
C GLU A 92 6.04 -3.61 -5.02
N TYR A 93 6.57 -2.85 -4.06
CA TYR A 93 7.47 -3.34 -3.03
C TYR A 93 6.88 -3.16 -1.64
N THR A 94 7.19 -4.11 -0.77
CA THR A 94 6.81 -4.03 0.64
C THR A 94 8.07 -4.09 1.51
N VAL A 95 8.15 -3.19 2.49
CA VAL A 95 9.26 -3.09 3.45
C VAL A 95 8.72 -3.23 4.86
N LEU A 96 9.26 -4.18 5.63
CA LEU A 96 9.01 -4.27 7.07
C LEU A 96 10.06 -3.44 7.83
N ILE A 97 9.60 -2.63 8.77
CA ILE A 97 10.45 -1.86 9.69
C ILE A 97 10.04 -2.21 11.12
N VAL A 98 11.03 -2.48 11.98
CA VAL A 98 10.85 -2.64 13.43
C VAL A 98 11.82 -1.69 14.13
N GLY A 99 11.30 -0.82 15.00
CA GLY A 99 12.11 0.16 15.71
C GLY A 99 11.41 1.48 16.00
N SER A 100 12.17 2.54 16.19
CA SER A 100 11.66 3.88 16.47
C SER A 100 12.41 4.93 15.69
N TYR A 101 11.68 5.92 15.17
CA TYR A 101 12.30 7.07 14.48
C TYR A 101 13.18 7.92 15.42
N HIS A 102 12.95 7.85 16.72
CA HIS A 102 13.78 8.52 17.75
C HIS A 102 15.13 7.84 17.97
N GLN A 103 15.26 6.57 17.58
CA GLN A 103 16.46 5.74 17.78
C GLN A 103 16.77 4.96 16.50
N PRO A 104 17.12 5.67 15.41
CA PRO A 104 17.30 5.05 14.09
C PRO A 104 18.42 3.99 14.07
N GLU A 105 19.43 4.12 14.93
CA GLU A 105 20.54 3.18 15.06
C GLU A 105 20.13 1.80 15.56
N PHE A 106 19.00 1.69 16.25
CA PHE A 106 18.44 0.41 16.72
C PHE A 106 17.32 -0.13 15.83
N ALA A 107 16.85 0.68 14.88
CA ALA A 107 15.79 0.26 13.98
C ALA A 107 16.32 -0.75 12.94
N LYS A 108 15.55 -1.77 12.66
CA LYS A 108 15.80 -2.74 11.60
C LYS A 108 14.86 -2.51 10.42
N ILE A 109 15.45 -2.22 9.27
CA ILE A 109 14.75 -2.15 7.99
C ILE A 109 15.04 -3.45 7.25
N TYR A 110 14.04 -4.30 7.10
CA TYR A 110 14.17 -5.59 6.42
C TYR A 110 14.38 -5.39 4.91
N PRO A 111 14.98 -6.37 4.21
CA PRO A 111 15.02 -6.37 2.76
C PRO A 111 13.62 -6.25 2.16
N PRO A 112 13.41 -5.36 1.18
CA PRO A 112 12.13 -5.29 0.48
C PRO A 112 11.84 -6.58 -0.28
N VAL A 113 10.55 -6.93 -0.37
CA VAL A 113 10.05 -7.93 -1.31
C VAL A 113 9.18 -7.24 -2.36
N GLU A 114 9.29 -7.70 -3.59
CA GLU A 114 8.41 -7.30 -4.69
C GLU A 114 7.21 -8.22 -4.73
N ARG A 115 6.02 -7.64 -4.92
CA ARG A 115 4.81 -8.39 -5.31
C ARG A 115 4.72 -8.38 -6.82
N VAL A 116 5.05 -9.49 -7.43
CA VAL A 116 5.00 -9.69 -8.88
C VAL A 116 3.62 -10.20 -9.26
N PHE A 117 2.81 -9.34 -9.84
CA PHE A 117 1.48 -9.71 -10.32
C PHE A 117 1.55 -10.56 -11.58
N HIS A 118 0.57 -11.43 -11.75
CA HIS A 118 0.52 -12.32 -12.91
C HIS A 118 0.57 -11.52 -14.23
N PRO A 119 1.40 -11.94 -15.21
CA PRO A 119 1.66 -11.17 -16.43
C PRO A 119 0.43 -10.99 -17.32
N SER A 120 -0.58 -11.87 -17.24
CA SER A 120 -1.81 -11.75 -18.02
C SER A 120 -2.73 -10.61 -17.56
N LEU A 121 -2.49 -10.05 -16.36
CA LEU A 121 -3.31 -8.98 -15.84
C LEU A 121 -3.01 -7.65 -16.54
N PRO A 122 -4.06 -6.87 -16.89
CA PRO A 122 -3.88 -5.50 -17.32
C PRO A 122 -3.11 -4.67 -16.26
N GLU A 123 -2.29 -3.72 -16.70
CA GLU A 123 -1.50 -2.89 -15.77
C GLU A 123 -2.35 -2.20 -14.69
N GLN A 124 -3.56 -1.75 -15.07
CA GLN A 124 -4.48 -1.08 -14.15
C GLN A 124 -5.18 -2.03 -13.17
N GLU A 125 -4.96 -3.34 -13.31
CA GLU A 125 -5.45 -4.37 -12.39
C GLU A 125 -4.35 -5.00 -11.54
N LYS A 126 -3.08 -4.61 -11.75
CA LYS A 126 -1.94 -5.10 -10.96
C LYS A 126 -1.86 -4.41 -9.61
N PHE A 127 -2.84 -4.65 -8.77
CA PHE A 127 -2.87 -4.25 -7.35
C PHE A 127 -3.77 -5.22 -6.57
N LEU A 128 -3.64 -5.22 -5.26
CA LEU A 128 -4.40 -6.11 -4.39
C LEU A 128 -5.76 -5.50 -4.07
N SER A 129 -6.78 -5.91 -4.83
CA SER A 129 -8.18 -5.54 -4.61
C SER A 129 -8.80 -6.32 -3.45
N PHE A 130 -9.96 -5.86 -2.97
CA PHE A 130 -10.68 -6.55 -1.89
C PHE A 130 -11.09 -7.96 -2.30
N ASP A 131 -11.70 -8.12 -3.47
CA ASP A 131 -12.19 -9.42 -3.94
C ASP A 131 -11.05 -10.44 -4.07
N ARG A 132 -9.87 -10.03 -4.58
CA ARG A 132 -8.71 -10.89 -4.77
C ARG A 132 -7.99 -11.18 -3.45
N LEU A 133 -7.93 -10.21 -2.52
CA LEU A 133 -7.31 -10.42 -1.20
C LEU A 133 -8.10 -11.42 -0.34
N TRP A 134 -9.43 -11.38 -0.44
CA TRP A 134 -10.32 -12.17 0.42
C TRP A 134 -10.98 -13.34 -0.33
N GLU A 135 -10.63 -13.55 -1.61
CA GLU A 135 -11.15 -14.62 -2.48
C GLU A 135 -12.68 -14.68 -2.53
N ILE A 136 -13.31 -13.51 -2.56
CA ILE A 136 -14.79 -13.39 -2.51
C ILE A 136 -15.39 -13.35 -3.90
N TYR A 137 -14.73 -12.67 -4.86
CA TYR A 137 -15.08 -12.61 -6.29
C TYR A 137 -16.53 -12.25 -6.62
N GLU A 138 -17.06 -11.22 -5.97
CA GLU A 138 -18.41 -10.70 -6.29
C GLU A 138 -18.41 -9.77 -7.50
N GLU A 139 -17.36 -8.97 -7.67
CA GLU A 139 -17.24 -7.99 -8.76
C GLU A 139 -16.07 -8.29 -9.71
N GLU A 140 -15.15 -9.12 -9.31
CA GLU A 140 -13.93 -9.47 -10.06
C GLU A 140 -13.90 -10.99 -10.31
N SER A 141 -13.29 -11.39 -11.43
CA SER A 141 -13.11 -12.81 -11.72
C SER A 141 -11.85 -13.35 -11.03
N PRO A 142 -11.88 -14.59 -10.54
CA PRO A 142 -10.67 -15.27 -10.10
C PRO A 142 -9.71 -15.48 -11.27
N MET A 143 -8.45 -15.76 -10.96
CA MET A 143 -7.48 -16.15 -11.98
C MET A 143 -7.94 -17.45 -12.67
N PRO A 144 -7.66 -17.61 -13.97
CA PRO A 144 -7.93 -18.87 -14.65
C PRO A 144 -7.16 -20.01 -13.98
N SER A 145 -7.86 -21.09 -13.67
CA SER A 145 -7.36 -22.38 -13.16
C SER A 145 -6.00 -22.36 -12.45
N GLU A 146 -6.04 -22.36 -11.11
CA GLU A 146 -4.91 -22.66 -10.23
C GLU A 146 -3.66 -21.77 -10.35
N GLU A 147 -3.69 -20.69 -11.12
CA GLU A 147 -2.60 -19.73 -11.21
C GLU A 147 -2.68 -18.71 -10.06
N ASN A 148 -1.52 -18.42 -9.45
CA ASN A 148 -1.45 -17.42 -8.41
C ASN A 148 -1.65 -16.02 -8.99
N PHE A 149 -2.44 -15.20 -8.30
CA PHE A 149 -2.66 -13.81 -8.66
C PHE A 149 -1.38 -12.97 -8.61
N TYR A 150 -0.50 -13.30 -7.67
CA TYR A 150 0.84 -12.71 -7.50
C TYR A 150 1.78 -13.72 -6.84
N GLU A 151 3.06 -13.42 -6.94
CA GLU A 151 4.12 -14.08 -6.21
C GLU A 151 5.03 -13.04 -5.56
N TYR A 152 5.75 -13.47 -4.51
CA TYR A 152 6.77 -12.61 -3.91
C TYR A 152 8.16 -13.00 -4.40
N GLN A 153 8.96 -11.99 -4.71
CA GLN A 153 10.39 -12.16 -4.97
C GLN A 153 11.22 -11.13 -4.19
N LEU A 154 12.50 -11.41 -4.01
CA LEU A 154 13.40 -10.45 -3.39
C LEU A 154 13.57 -9.24 -4.32
N CYS A 155 13.57 -8.05 -3.74
CA CYS A 155 13.85 -6.81 -4.47
C CYS A 155 15.24 -6.83 -5.08
N ASP A 156 15.37 -6.33 -6.31
CA ASP A 156 16.66 -6.17 -6.99
C ASP A 156 17.64 -5.37 -6.09
N PRO A 157 18.86 -5.88 -5.86
CA PRO A 157 19.89 -5.19 -5.05
C PRO A 157 20.18 -3.76 -5.48
N GLU A 158 20.08 -3.45 -6.77
CA GLU A 158 20.39 -2.11 -7.32
C GLU A 158 19.44 -1.03 -6.80
N ILE A 159 18.15 -1.37 -6.64
CA ILE A 159 17.12 -0.43 -6.18
C ILE A 159 16.80 -0.57 -4.69
N GLN A 160 17.24 -1.65 -4.06
CA GLN A 160 16.91 -1.98 -2.66
C GLN A 160 17.25 -0.86 -1.69
N ILE A 161 18.41 -0.19 -1.89
CA ILE A 161 18.85 0.91 -1.03
C ILE A 161 17.86 2.09 -1.11
N GLY A 162 17.44 2.45 -2.31
CA GLY A 162 16.45 3.51 -2.54
C GLY A 162 15.10 3.21 -1.93
N ILE A 163 14.62 1.97 -2.09
CA ILE A 163 13.34 1.52 -1.52
C ILE A 163 13.39 1.53 0.02
N LYS A 164 14.46 1.02 0.63
CA LYS A 164 14.64 1.08 2.10
C LYS A 164 14.67 2.52 2.61
N LYS A 165 15.38 3.39 1.89
CA LYS A 165 15.50 4.80 2.27
C LYS A 165 14.14 5.51 2.27
N ILE A 166 13.40 5.42 1.18
CA ILE A 166 12.09 6.09 1.10
C ILE A 166 11.08 5.50 2.11
N ALA A 167 11.13 4.20 2.38
CA ALA A 167 10.31 3.56 3.38
C ALA A 167 10.65 4.07 4.79
N TRP A 168 11.93 4.21 5.11
CA TRP A 168 12.37 4.81 6.38
C TRP A 168 11.95 6.27 6.51
N ASP A 169 12.16 7.08 5.47
CA ASP A 169 11.78 8.48 5.48
C ASP A 169 10.28 8.66 5.73
N ALA A 170 9.44 7.80 5.10
CA ALA A 170 8.01 7.79 5.32
C ALA A 170 7.61 7.39 6.76
N PHE A 171 8.26 6.34 7.29
CA PHE A 171 8.08 5.93 8.68
C PHE A 171 8.46 7.04 9.66
N ALA A 172 9.60 7.69 9.46
CA ALA A 172 10.08 8.77 10.31
C ALA A 172 9.17 10.02 10.24
N ALA A 173 8.67 10.37 9.03
CA ALA A 173 7.75 11.51 8.85
C ALA A 173 6.42 11.34 9.59
N LEU A 174 6.06 10.11 9.92
CA LEU A 174 4.87 9.77 10.70
C LEU A 174 5.16 9.54 12.19
N ASN A 175 6.36 9.87 12.66
CA ASN A 175 6.85 9.57 14.01
C ASN A 175 6.71 8.07 14.34
N GLY A 176 7.07 7.22 13.39
CA GLY A 176 6.87 5.78 13.47
C GLY A 176 7.60 5.13 14.65
N THR A 177 6.90 4.25 15.35
CA THR A 177 7.44 3.43 16.46
C THR A 177 6.83 2.04 16.44
N GLY A 178 7.60 1.04 16.86
CA GLY A 178 7.19 -0.36 16.87
C GLY A 178 7.42 -1.01 15.52
N TYR A 179 6.43 -1.73 14.99
CA TYR A 179 6.56 -2.39 13.70
C TYR A 179 5.54 -1.85 12.70
N THR A 180 5.95 -1.81 11.44
CA THR A 180 5.12 -1.29 10.35
C THR A 180 5.52 -1.93 9.03
N ARG A 181 4.57 -1.97 8.10
CA ARG A 181 4.78 -2.29 6.70
C ARG A 181 4.63 -1.01 5.89
N VAL A 182 5.60 -0.73 5.04
CA VAL A 182 5.56 0.38 4.10
C VAL A 182 5.42 -0.19 2.70
N ASP A 183 4.37 0.22 1.99
CA ASP A 183 4.13 -0.20 0.61
C ASP A 183 4.58 0.92 -0.35
N VAL A 184 5.43 0.56 -1.31
CA VAL A 184 6.09 1.47 -2.24
C VAL A 184 5.85 0.97 -3.66
N ARG A 185 5.53 1.88 -4.59
CA ARG A 185 5.44 1.55 -6.00
C ARG A 185 6.40 2.38 -6.81
N VAL A 186 7.13 1.75 -7.71
CA VAL A 186 8.06 2.42 -8.61
C VAL A 186 7.35 2.65 -9.94
N ASP A 187 7.25 3.91 -10.33
CA ASP A 187 6.67 4.29 -11.61
C ASP A 187 7.54 3.75 -12.77
N LYS A 188 6.96 2.91 -13.62
CA LYS A 188 7.67 2.25 -14.71
C LYS A 188 8.17 3.20 -15.79
N HIS A 189 7.60 4.40 -15.88
CA HIS A 189 7.96 5.39 -16.91
C HIS A 189 9.05 6.34 -16.43
N THR A 190 9.05 6.67 -15.14
CA THR A 190 9.99 7.66 -14.58
C THR A 190 11.05 7.05 -13.69
N GLY A 191 10.87 5.81 -13.21
CA GLY A 191 11.73 5.18 -12.21
C GLY A 191 11.54 5.76 -10.80
N GLN A 192 10.60 6.69 -10.61
CA GLN A 192 10.35 7.31 -9.31
C GLN A 192 9.66 6.35 -8.34
N ALA A 193 10.29 6.10 -7.20
CA ALA A 193 9.65 5.40 -6.10
C ALA A 193 8.63 6.31 -5.41
N ASN A 194 7.43 5.80 -5.15
CA ASN A 194 6.33 6.51 -4.51
C ASN A 194 5.79 5.69 -3.34
N VAL A 195 5.70 6.29 -2.15
CA VAL A 195 5.09 5.64 -1.00
C VAL A 195 3.58 5.62 -1.17
N LEU A 196 3.00 4.42 -1.23
CA LEU A 196 1.56 4.25 -1.28
C LEU A 196 0.95 4.45 0.10
N GLU A 197 1.46 3.71 1.09
CA GLU A 197 0.98 3.75 2.47
C GLU A 197 2.02 3.27 3.48
N VAL A 198 1.79 3.63 4.74
CA VAL A 198 2.50 3.12 5.92
C VAL A 198 1.47 2.47 6.83
N ASN A 199 1.56 1.17 6.98
CA ASN A 199 0.62 0.34 7.72
C ASN A 199 1.14 0.11 9.14
N ALA A 200 0.76 0.98 10.08
CA ALA A 200 1.07 0.78 11.49
C ALA A 200 0.36 -0.48 12.00
N GLN A 201 1.09 -1.29 12.77
CA GLN A 201 0.57 -2.56 13.31
C GLN A 201 -0.03 -3.45 12.20
N CYS A 202 0.68 -3.56 11.08
CA CYS A 202 0.25 -4.42 9.98
C CYS A 202 0.04 -5.86 10.45
N GLY A 203 -0.81 -6.59 9.75
CA GLY A 203 -0.92 -8.03 9.97
C GLY A 203 0.45 -8.70 9.81
N ILE A 204 0.80 -9.56 10.75
CA ILE A 204 2.00 -10.39 10.68
C ILE A 204 1.59 -11.86 10.56
N SER A 205 2.26 -12.57 9.66
CA SER A 205 2.02 -13.98 9.38
C SER A 205 3.32 -14.65 8.94
N GLU A 206 3.43 -15.95 9.20
CA GLU A 206 4.52 -16.77 8.70
C GLU A 206 4.27 -17.34 7.29
N ASP A 207 3.08 -17.12 6.73
CA ASP A 207 2.72 -17.59 5.40
C ASP A 207 3.55 -16.87 4.33
N GLU A 208 4.55 -17.60 3.82
CA GLU A 208 5.54 -17.08 2.88
C GLU A 208 5.04 -16.90 1.44
N ASN A 209 3.90 -17.51 1.10
CA ASN A 209 3.34 -17.47 -0.24
C ASN A 209 2.31 -16.36 -0.41
N PHE A 210 1.49 -16.13 0.63
CA PHE A 210 0.36 -15.22 0.55
C PHE A 210 0.54 -13.93 1.37
N THR A 211 1.58 -13.82 2.20
CA THR A 211 1.82 -12.62 2.99
C THR A 211 3.20 -12.03 2.74
N SER A 212 3.26 -10.69 2.62
CA SER A 212 4.53 -9.99 2.44
C SER A 212 5.49 -10.17 3.61
N ILE A 213 4.97 -10.30 4.82
CA ILE A 213 5.80 -10.52 6.02
C ILE A 213 6.40 -11.93 6.00
N GLY A 214 5.60 -12.95 5.70
CA GLY A 214 6.10 -14.32 5.54
C GLY A 214 7.17 -14.42 4.45
N ALA A 215 6.95 -13.77 3.29
CA ALA A 215 7.95 -13.69 2.22
C ALA A 215 9.25 -13.00 2.67
N ILE A 216 9.16 -11.87 3.40
CA ILE A 216 10.34 -11.19 3.97
C ILE A 216 11.11 -12.12 4.91
N LEU A 217 10.42 -12.85 5.78
CA LEU A 217 11.04 -13.80 6.71
C LEU A 217 11.75 -14.93 5.96
N LYS A 218 11.12 -15.52 4.95
CA LYS A 218 11.72 -16.54 4.07
C LYS A 218 13.02 -16.03 3.44
N TYR A 219 13.00 -14.88 2.79
CA TYR A 219 14.17 -14.33 2.11
C TYR A 219 15.27 -13.82 3.06
N THR A 220 14.95 -13.57 4.32
CA THR A 220 15.93 -13.22 5.35
C THR A 220 16.37 -14.39 6.21
N ASN A 221 15.86 -15.60 5.94
CA ASN A 221 16.10 -16.79 6.73
C ASN A 221 15.85 -16.57 8.23
N GLN A 222 14.75 -15.85 8.54
CA GLN A 222 14.30 -15.59 9.90
C GLN A 222 12.99 -16.33 10.19
N THR A 223 12.85 -16.81 11.39
CA THR A 223 11.62 -17.42 11.86
C THR A 223 10.60 -16.36 12.30
N PHE A 224 9.33 -16.71 12.27
CA PHE A 224 8.27 -15.88 12.80
C PHE A 224 8.48 -15.58 14.30
N THR A 225 8.94 -16.56 15.05
CA THR A 225 9.27 -16.41 16.48
C THR A 225 10.34 -15.34 16.71
N GLU A 226 11.40 -15.33 15.90
CA GLU A 226 12.46 -14.28 15.98
C GLU A 226 11.92 -12.89 15.69
N LEU A 227 11.02 -12.75 14.71
CA LEU A 227 10.34 -11.49 14.46
C LEU A 227 9.53 -11.02 15.67
N VAL A 228 8.71 -11.89 16.24
CA VAL A 228 7.89 -11.57 17.42
C VAL A 228 8.77 -11.17 18.60
N ILE A 229 9.84 -11.93 18.87
CA ILE A 229 10.81 -11.58 19.93
C ILE A 229 11.46 -10.23 19.65
N HIS A 230 11.82 -9.92 18.40
CA HIS A 230 12.39 -8.64 18.03
C HIS A 230 11.42 -7.48 18.32
N ILE A 231 10.15 -7.62 17.95
CA ILE A 231 9.10 -6.61 18.21
C ILE A 231 8.92 -6.38 19.72
N ILE A 232 8.91 -7.47 20.51
CA ILE A 232 8.77 -7.41 21.97
C ILE A 232 10.00 -6.70 22.59
N ASN A 233 11.20 -7.07 22.18
CA ASN A 233 12.44 -6.46 22.68
C ASN A 233 12.51 -4.97 22.36
N ASP A 234 12.13 -4.55 21.15
CA ASP A 234 12.02 -3.15 20.78
C ASP A 234 11.04 -2.39 21.69
N ALA A 235 9.87 -2.98 21.96
CA ALA A 235 8.87 -2.37 22.83
C ALA A 235 9.40 -2.19 24.28
N PHE A 236 10.16 -3.15 24.82
CA PHE A 236 10.77 -3.01 26.15
C PHE A 236 11.93 -2.02 26.15
N ALA A 237 12.75 -1.96 25.12
CA ALA A 237 13.84 -0.99 25.01
C ALA A 237 13.32 0.46 25.03
N ARG A 238 12.22 0.73 24.32
CA ARG A 238 11.58 2.05 24.27
C ARG A 238 10.94 2.50 25.59
N ARG A 239 10.60 1.57 26.50
CA ARG A 239 10.04 1.90 27.82
C ARG A 239 11.09 2.36 28.83
N LYS A 240 12.36 2.07 28.59
CA LYS A 240 13.45 2.39 29.51
C LYS A 240 14.04 3.77 29.28
N ASN A 241 13.65 4.41 28.20
CA ASN A 241 14.07 5.75 27.80
C ASN A 241 12.86 6.70 27.80
#